data_d27f5250548b9923cf286575824d35fd
#
_entry.id   d27f5250548b9923cf286575824d35fd
#
_cell.length_a   1.000
_cell.length_b   1.000
_cell.length_c   1.000
_cell.angle_alpha   90.00
_cell.angle_beta   90.00
_cell.angle_gamma   90.00
#
_symmetry.space_group_name_H-M   'P 1'
#
loop_
_entity.id
_entity.type
_entity.pdbx_description
1 polymer ?
#
loop_
_entity_poly.entity_id
_entity_poly.type
_entity_poly.pdbx_seq_one_letter_code
_entity_poly.pdbx_strand_id
1 'polypeptide(L)'
;MRGEPAVPAFSPFLERVEVMGMKVERRYTKAGESPYASVEFRKATSEIRNPDGSIVFRLEGIDVPAQFSQVASDILAQKYFRKAGVPKHLKKVEENDVPSWLWRGTADETALAALPESERTGSELDARQVFDRLAGTWTYWGWKGGYFASEDDALAFRDELAYMLATQKVAPNSPQWFNTGLHWAYGIDGPGQGHFYVDYRTGELTRSASSYEHPQPHACFIQSVGDDLVNEGGIMDLWVREARLFKYGSGTGSNFSALRGEGEKLSGGGKSSGLMSFLKIGDRAAGAIKSGGTTPCLLYTS
;
A
#
# COMPACT_ATOMS: atom_id res chain seq x y z
N MET A 1 38.23 -17.44 -15.74
CA MET A 1 36.87 -17.91 -16.05
C MET A 1 36.40 -18.72 -14.83
N ARG A 2 35.63 -18.17 -13.95
CA ARG A 2 34.98 -18.90 -12.84
C ARG A 2 33.51 -18.99 -13.21
N GLY A 3 33.02 -20.25 -13.38
CA GLY A 3 31.68 -20.53 -13.78
C GLY A 3 30.65 -20.00 -12.76
N GLU A 4 29.60 -19.38 -13.25
CA GLU A 4 28.43 -19.03 -12.49
C GLU A 4 27.81 -20.29 -11.84
N PRO A 5 27.36 -20.24 -10.59
CA PRO A 5 26.64 -21.35 -10.01
C PRO A 5 25.29 -21.49 -10.73
N ALA A 6 25.06 -22.65 -11.33
CA ALA A 6 23.79 -23.00 -11.95
C ALA A 6 22.67 -22.94 -10.90
N VAL A 7 21.69 -22.10 -11.14
CA VAL A 7 20.42 -22.11 -10.40
C VAL A 7 19.74 -23.47 -10.69
N PRO A 8 19.36 -24.25 -9.68
CA PRO A 8 18.69 -25.52 -9.93
C PRO A 8 17.37 -25.27 -10.67
N ALA A 9 17.22 -25.92 -11.82
CA ALA A 9 15.98 -25.93 -12.58
C ALA A 9 14.87 -26.53 -11.68
N PHE A 10 13.85 -25.75 -11.39
CA PHE A 10 12.65 -26.24 -10.75
C PHE A 10 12.01 -27.31 -11.64
N SER A 11 11.88 -28.51 -11.10
CA SER A 11 11.29 -29.67 -11.77
C SER A 11 9.83 -29.37 -12.16
N PRO A 12 9.38 -29.72 -13.38
CA PRO A 12 8.00 -29.52 -13.84
C PRO A 12 7.02 -30.60 -13.32
N PHE A 13 7.29 -31.19 -12.18
CA PHE A 13 6.37 -32.10 -11.50
C PHE A 13 5.58 -31.38 -10.37
N LEU A 14 4.83 -30.36 -10.75
CA LEU A 14 3.61 -30.04 -10.03
C LEU A 14 2.47 -30.71 -10.82
N GLU A 15 2.14 -31.97 -10.45
CA GLU A 15 0.79 -32.46 -10.63
C GLU A 15 -0.16 -31.32 -10.27
N ARG A 16 -1.15 -31.02 -11.12
CA ARG A 16 -2.24 -30.12 -10.77
C ARG A 16 -2.91 -30.72 -9.53
N VAL A 17 -2.45 -30.30 -8.36
CA VAL A 17 -3.29 -30.35 -7.18
C VAL A 17 -4.48 -29.50 -7.59
N GLU A 18 -5.67 -30.09 -7.70
CA GLU A 18 -6.91 -29.33 -7.78
C GLU A 18 -6.86 -28.40 -6.56
N VAL A 19 -6.49 -27.15 -6.78
CA VAL A 19 -6.53 -26.14 -5.74
C VAL A 19 -8.00 -25.92 -5.48
N MET A 20 -8.52 -26.63 -4.48
CA MET A 20 -9.86 -26.35 -3.95
C MET A 20 -9.80 -24.91 -3.48
N GLY A 21 -10.45 -24.00 -4.20
CA GLY A 21 -10.49 -22.60 -3.86
C GLY A 21 -11.04 -22.41 -2.44
N MET A 22 -10.71 -21.29 -1.83
CA MET A 22 -11.13 -20.92 -0.48
C MET A 22 -12.66 -20.75 -0.43
N LYS A 23 -13.30 -21.42 0.54
CA LYS A 23 -14.70 -21.20 0.91
C LYS A 23 -14.76 -20.13 1.99
N VAL A 24 -15.67 -19.19 1.84
CA VAL A 24 -15.85 -18.08 2.78
C VAL A 24 -17.26 -18.07 3.35
N GLU A 25 -17.39 -18.36 4.62
CA GLU A 25 -18.66 -18.30 5.34
C GLU A 25 -18.94 -16.85 5.79
N ARG A 26 -20.16 -16.38 5.54
CA ARG A 26 -20.62 -15.08 6.05
C ARG A 26 -20.87 -15.17 7.55
N ARG A 27 -20.29 -14.25 8.32
CA ARG A 27 -20.48 -14.16 9.77
C ARG A 27 -21.18 -12.86 10.20
N TYR A 28 -20.95 -11.79 9.47
CA TYR A 28 -21.43 -10.45 9.81
C TYR A 28 -22.39 -9.90 8.76
N THR A 29 -22.31 -10.40 7.53
CA THR A 29 -23.08 -9.88 6.40
C THR A 29 -24.07 -10.93 5.89
N LYS A 30 -25.03 -10.51 5.08
CA LYS A 30 -25.99 -11.39 4.41
C LYS A 30 -25.85 -11.26 2.90
N ALA A 31 -26.03 -12.36 2.19
CA ALA A 31 -26.04 -12.34 0.74
C ALA A 31 -27.16 -11.45 0.20
N GLY A 32 -26.84 -10.62 -0.80
CA GLY A 32 -27.80 -9.71 -1.42
C GLY A 32 -28.08 -8.42 -0.64
N GLU A 33 -27.49 -8.25 0.56
CA GLU A 33 -27.58 -7.01 1.33
C GLU A 33 -26.25 -6.23 1.23
N SER A 34 -26.33 -4.91 1.43
CA SER A 34 -25.11 -4.09 1.55
C SER A 34 -24.28 -4.55 2.75
N PRO A 35 -22.93 -4.63 2.64
CA PRO A 35 -22.07 -4.93 3.77
C PRO A 35 -22.20 -3.92 4.91
N TYR A 36 -22.75 -2.75 4.62
CA TYR A 36 -22.98 -1.66 5.61
C TYR A 36 -24.41 -1.59 6.12
N ALA A 37 -25.29 -2.54 5.80
CA ALA A 37 -26.71 -2.49 6.16
C ALA A 37 -26.97 -2.31 7.66
N SER A 38 -26.09 -2.85 8.51
CA SER A 38 -26.16 -2.72 9.98
C SER A 38 -25.20 -1.67 10.56
N VAL A 39 -24.55 -0.87 9.73
CA VAL A 39 -23.58 0.16 10.15
C VAL A 39 -24.19 1.54 9.94
N GLU A 40 -24.40 2.26 11.03
CA GLU A 40 -24.80 3.65 10.95
C GLU A 40 -23.62 4.55 10.55
N PHE A 41 -23.90 5.56 9.72
CA PHE A 41 -22.91 6.57 9.31
C PHE A 41 -23.36 7.95 9.80
N ARG A 42 -22.39 8.79 10.16
CA ARG A 42 -22.60 10.18 10.54
C ARG A 42 -21.72 11.13 9.76
N LYS A 43 -22.15 12.37 9.64
CA LYS A 43 -21.30 13.46 9.19
C LYS A 43 -20.29 13.82 10.27
N ALA A 44 -19.05 14.02 9.86
CA ALA A 44 -17.97 14.46 10.74
C ALA A 44 -17.18 15.61 10.09
N THR A 45 -16.47 16.34 10.92
CA THR A 45 -15.47 17.32 10.49
C THR A 45 -14.14 16.92 11.10
N SER A 46 -13.09 16.95 10.28
CA SER A 46 -11.71 16.76 10.72
C SER A 46 -10.93 18.06 10.56
N GLU A 47 -10.23 18.49 11.61
CA GLU A 47 -9.52 19.75 11.64
C GLU A 47 -8.18 19.61 12.37
N ILE A 48 -7.14 20.28 11.82
CA ILE A 48 -5.83 20.46 12.47
C ILE A 48 -5.60 21.95 12.66
N ARG A 49 -5.30 22.35 13.89
CA ARG A 49 -4.91 23.71 14.24
C ARG A 49 -3.48 23.77 14.73
N ASN A 50 -2.82 24.87 14.40
CA ASN A 50 -1.56 25.24 15.02
C ASN A 50 -1.79 25.73 16.48
N PRO A 51 -0.73 25.82 17.30
CA PRO A 51 -0.82 26.37 18.65
C PRO A 51 -1.36 27.82 18.72
N ASP A 52 -1.21 28.59 17.65
CA ASP A 52 -1.74 29.96 17.51
C ASP A 52 -3.24 30.01 17.12
N GLY A 53 -3.88 28.82 16.95
CA GLY A 53 -5.27 28.69 16.57
C GLY A 53 -5.54 28.71 15.05
N SER A 54 -4.54 28.99 14.22
CA SER A 54 -4.70 28.94 12.76
C SER A 54 -4.98 27.53 12.27
N ILE A 55 -5.88 27.42 11.28
CA ILE A 55 -6.29 26.13 10.72
C ILE A 55 -5.29 25.71 9.64
N VAL A 56 -4.64 24.55 9.84
CA VAL A 56 -3.72 23.94 8.89
C VAL A 56 -4.45 23.02 7.91
N PHE A 57 -5.47 22.33 8.40
CA PHE A 57 -6.28 21.40 7.62
C PHE A 57 -7.71 21.42 8.16
N ARG A 58 -8.68 21.41 7.25
CA ARG A 58 -10.09 21.24 7.58
C ARG A 58 -10.80 20.51 6.45
N LEU A 59 -11.52 19.47 6.81
CA LEU A 59 -12.36 18.69 5.91
C LEU A 59 -13.71 18.45 6.58
N GLU A 60 -14.74 19.03 6.00
CA GLU A 60 -16.10 19.01 6.54
C GLU A 60 -16.99 18.05 5.76
N GLY A 61 -18.07 17.60 6.43
CA GLY A 61 -19.12 16.84 5.77
C GLY A 61 -18.72 15.43 5.34
N ILE A 62 -17.65 14.89 5.92
CA ILE A 62 -17.21 13.52 5.63
C ILE A 62 -18.17 12.51 6.27
N ASP A 63 -18.45 11.43 5.56
CA ASP A 63 -19.22 10.30 6.07
C ASP A 63 -18.29 9.28 6.73
N VAL A 64 -18.53 9.00 8.01
CA VAL A 64 -17.77 8.00 8.78
C VAL A 64 -18.73 7.12 9.57
N PRO A 65 -18.34 5.86 9.90
CA PRO A 65 -19.17 5.04 10.81
C PRO A 65 -19.44 5.78 12.12
N ALA A 66 -20.69 5.76 12.59
CA ALA A 66 -21.12 6.51 13.77
C ALA A 66 -20.32 6.14 15.02
N GLN A 67 -19.86 4.89 15.11
CA GLN A 67 -19.05 4.38 16.22
C GLN A 67 -17.58 4.85 16.22
N PHE A 68 -17.11 5.48 15.14
CA PHE A 68 -15.73 5.97 15.10
C PHE A 68 -15.56 7.13 16.09
N SER A 69 -14.52 7.04 16.93
CA SER A 69 -14.10 8.17 17.75
C SER A 69 -13.67 9.34 16.85
N GLN A 70 -13.60 10.55 17.42
CA GLN A 70 -13.08 11.71 16.69
C GLN A 70 -11.66 11.44 16.18
N VAL A 71 -10.81 10.82 17.02
CA VAL A 71 -9.43 10.46 16.62
C VAL A 71 -9.41 9.50 15.44
N ALA A 72 -10.27 8.47 15.43
CA ALA A 72 -10.35 7.54 14.30
C ALA A 72 -10.82 8.24 13.02
N SER A 73 -11.80 9.14 13.13
CA SER A 73 -12.29 9.95 12.01
C SER A 73 -11.21 10.89 11.48
N ASP A 74 -10.44 11.52 12.37
CA ASP A 74 -9.33 12.41 12.01
C ASP A 74 -8.20 11.66 11.30
N ILE A 75 -7.81 10.50 11.81
CA ILE A 75 -6.77 9.67 11.16
C ILE A 75 -7.21 9.25 9.76
N LEU A 76 -8.46 8.78 9.62
CA LEU A 76 -9.00 8.40 8.31
C LEU A 76 -9.00 9.59 7.35
N ALA A 77 -9.54 10.73 7.77
CA ALA A 77 -9.66 11.92 6.94
C ALA A 77 -8.32 12.55 6.60
N GLN A 78 -7.39 12.63 7.56
CA GLN A 78 -6.12 13.32 7.37
C GLN A 78 -5.07 12.48 6.67
N LYS A 79 -5.08 11.16 6.89
CA LYS A 79 -4.01 10.27 6.40
C LYS A 79 -4.45 9.32 5.29
N TYR A 80 -5.68 8.80 5.33
CA TYR A 80 -6.06 7.68 4.50
C TYR A 80 -7.01 8.02 3.35
N PHE A 81 -7.81 9.07 3.45
CA PHE A 81 -8.55 9.55 2.30
C PHE A 81 -7.62 10.03 1.19
N ARG A 82 -7.89 9.61 -0.04
CA ARG A 82 -7.22 10.17 -1.21
C ARG A 82 -7.60 11.65 -1.34
N LYS A 83 -6.60 12.53 -1.32
CA LYS A 83 -6.80 13.98 -1.24
C LYS A 83 -7.14 14.63 -2.57
N ALA A 84 -6.70 14.04 -3.69
CA ALA A 84 -6.85 14.61 -5.01
C ALA A 84 -6.85 13.54 -6.10
N GLY A 85 -7.36 13.89 -7.26
CA GLY A 85 -7.34 13.03 -8.45
C GLY A 85 -8.43 11.95 -8.47
N VAL A 86 -9.39 11.95 -7.54
CA VAL A 86 -10.54 11.05 -7.57
C VAL A 86 -11.55 11.57 -8.60
N PRO A 87 -11.81 10.86 -9.71
CA PRO A 87 -12.74 11.33 -10.73
C PRO A 87 -14.16 11.48 -10.19
N LYS A 88 -14.86 12.53 -10.58
CA LYS A 88 -16.28 12.76 -10.21
C LYS A 88 -17.23 11.79 -10.90
N HIS A 89 -16.87 11.33 -12.08
CA HIS A 89 -17.62 10.33 -12.83
C HIS A 89 -16.73 9.16 -13.18
N LEU A 90 -17.22 7.97 -12.91
CA LEU A 90 -16.53 6.72 -13.13
C LEU A 90 -17.35 5.84 -14.07
N LYS A 91 -16.66 5.09 -14.91
CA LYS A 91 -17.24 3.98 -15.67
C LYS A 91 -16.52 2.68 -15.35
N LYS A 92 -17.23 1.57 -15.54
CA LYS A 92 -16.63 0.24 -15.37
C LYS A 92 -15.84 -0.15 -16.61
N VAL A 93 -14.73 -0.83 -16.38
CA VAL A 93 -13.90 -1.45 -17.44
C VAL A 93 -14.29 -2.91 -17.51
N GLU A 94 -14.90 -3.30 -18.62
CA GLU A 94 -15.31 -4.68 -18.86
C GLU A 94 -14.09 -5.60 -18.97
N GLU A 95 -14.14 -6.70 -18.23
CA GLU A 95 -13.11 -7.75 -18.23
C GLU A 95 -13.78 -9.12 -18.33
N ASN A 96 -13.43 -9.91 -19.35
CA ASN A 96 -14.10 -11.18 -19.66
C ASN A 96 -13.98 -12.24 -18.54
N ASP A 97 -12.88 -12.23 -17.81
CA ASP A 97 -12.59 -13.23 -16.77
C ASP A 97 -12.98 -12.77 -15.35
N VAL A 98 -13.69 -11.65 -15.25
CA VAL A 98 -14.04 -11.01 -13.96
C VAL A 98 -15.55 -10.78 -13.92
N PRO A 99 -16.24 -11.16 -12.84
CA PRO A 99 -17.65 -10.82 -12.66
C PRO A 99 -17.90 -9.33 -12.75
N SER A 100 -19.01 -8.91 -13.33
CA SER A 100 -19.29 -7.49 -13.61
C SER A 100 -19.31 -6.60 -12.36
N TRP A 101 -19.70 -7.13 -11.22
CA TRP A 101 -19.69 -6.41 -9.94
C TRP A 101 -18.27 -6.13 -9.41
N LEU A 102 -17.27 -6.87 -9.91
CA LEU A 102 -15.86 -6.74 -9.52
C LEU A 102 -15.00 -6.01 -10.57
N TRP A 103 -15.59 -5.56 -11.67
CA TRP A 103 -14.88 -4.79 -12.69
C TRP A 103 -14.25 -3.52 -12.13
N ARG A 104 -13.06 -3.21 -12.62
CA ARG A 104 -12.35 -1.97 -12.28
C ARG A 104 -13.14 -0.74 -12.66
N GLY A 105 -12.94 0.34 -11.92
CA GLY A 105 -13.41 1.67 -12.28
C GLY A 105 -12.32 2.48 -13.02
N THR A 106 -12.73 3.37 -13.90
CA THR A 106 -11.86 4.39 -14.49
C THR A 106 -12.63 5.68 -14.68
N ALA A 107 -11.93 6.78 -14.93
CA ALA A 107 -12.55 8.06 -15.26
C ALA A 107 -13.47 7.91 -16.49
N ASP A 108 -14.69 8.41 -16.38
CA ASP A 108 -15.57 8.58 -17.54
C ASP A 108 -15.29 9.94 -18.19
N GLU A 109 -14.35 9.95 -19.14
CA GLU A 109 -13.90 11.16 -19.82
C GLU A 109 -15.04 11.89 -20.52
N THR A 110 -16.05 11.16 -21.01
CA THR A 110 -17.21 11.76 -21.68
C THR A 110 -18.07 12.54 -20.69
N ALA A 111 -18.37 11.96 -19.55
CA ALA A 111 -19.15 12.64 -18.51
C ALA A 111 -18.33 13.77 -17.85
N LEU A 112 -17.02 13.58 -17.66
CA LEU A 112 -16.13 14.58 -17.09
C LEU A 112 -15.93 15.78 -18.01
N ALA A 113 -15.96 15.60 -19.33
CA ALA A 113 -15.83 16.70 -20.29
C ALA A 113 -16.97 17.72 -20.17
N ALA A 114 -18.13 17.33 -19.64
CA ALA A 114 -19.25 18.23 -19.38
C ALA A 114 -19.04 19.15 -18.16
N LEU A 115 -18.03 18.87 -17.32
CA LEU A 115 -17.70 19.65 -16.12
C LEU A 115 -16.54 20.60 -16.38
N PRO A 116 -16.50 21.76 -15.69
CA PRO A 116 -15.31 22.60 -15.62
C PRO A 116 -14.11 21.77 -15.18
N GLU A 117 -12.92 22.05 -15.68
CA GLU A 117 -11.69 21.29 -15.39
C GLU A 117 -11.42 21.19 -13.87
N SER A 118 -11.65 22.27 -13.14
CA SER A 118 -11.48 22.33 -11.68
C SER A 118 -12.44 21.43 -10.89
N GLU A 119 -13.53 20.96 -11.50
CA GLU A 119 -14.55 20.14 -10.87
C GLU A 119 -14.49 18.67 -11.28
N ARG A 120 -13.64 18.31 -12.26
CA ARG A 120 -13.54 16.93 -12.79
C ARG A 120 -13.01 15.94 -11.79
N THR A 121 -12.19 16.38 -10.85
CA THR A 121 -11.61 15.54 -9.82
C THR A 121 -11.80 16.13 -8.44
N GLY A 122 -11.70 15.29 -7.41
CA GLY A 122 -11.81 15.71 -6.02
C GLY A 122 -11.03 14.79 -5.08
N SER A 123 -11.47 14.75 -3.84
CA SER A 123 -10.98 13.85 -2.79
C SER A 123 -12.02 12.79 -2.44
N GLU A 124 -11.60 11.74 -1.72
CA GLU A 124 -12.52 10.86 -0.99
C GLU A 124 -13.14 11.67 0.16
N LEU A 125 -14.43 11.48 0.39
CA LEU A 125 -15.21 12.17 1.44
C LEU A 125 -16.07 11.20 2.26
N ASP A 126 -16.12 9.95 1.86
CA ASP A 126 -16.90 8.90 2.48
C ASP A 126 -15.99 7.72 2.84
N ALA A 127 -16.03 7.29 4.09
CA ALA A 127 -15.25 6.15 4.56
C ALA A 127 -15.51 4.88 3.76
N ARG A 128 -16.75 4.72 3.23
CA ARG A 128 -17.12 3.59 2.36
C ARG A 128 -16.25 3.53 1.10
N GLN A 129 -15.87 4.67 0.53
CA GLN A 129 -14.96 4.72 -0.64
C GLN A 129 -13.63 4.03 -0.32
N VAL A 130 -13.09 4.27 0.88
CA VAL A 130 -11.84 3.65 1.32
C VAL A 130 -12.03 2.15 1.58
N PHE A 131 -13.08 1.77 2.31
CA PHE A 131 -13.34 0.36 2.61
C PHE A 131 -13.62 -0.45 1.35
N ASP A 132 -14.42 0.10 0.43
CA ASP A 132 -14.77 -0.56 -0.83
C ASP A 132 -13.57 -0.73 -1.76
N ARG A 133 -12.68 0.29 -1.87
CA ARG A 133 -11.50 0.13 -2.72
C ARG A 133 -10.50 -0.88 -2.16
N LEU A 134 -10.37 -0.97 -0.82
CA LEU A 134 -9.53 -1.97 -0.18
C LEU A 134 -10.10 -3.38 -0.36
N ALA A 135 -11.33 -3.60 0.12
CA ALA A 135 -11.99 -4.89 0.06
C ALA A 135 -12.17 -5.37 -1.40
N GLY A 136 -12.57 -4.46 -2.30
CA GLY A 136 -12.75 -4.75 -3.72
C GLY A 136 -11.44 -5.14 -4.41
N THR A 137 -10.35 -4.41 -4.16
CA THR A 137 -9.06 -4.72 -4.77
C THR A 137 -8.49 -6.06 -4.29
N TRP A 138 -8.55 -6.34 -2.98
CA TRP A 138 -8.09 -7.64 -2.46
C TRP A 138 -8.93 -8.79 -3.02
N THR A 139 -10.24 -8.59 -3.17
CA THR A 139 -11.12 -9.56 -3.83
C THR A 139 -10.76 -9.71 -5.31
N TYR A 140 -10.50 -8.63 -6.02
CA TYR A 140 -10.09 -8.64 -7.42
C TYR A 140 -8.76 -9.40 -7.61
N TRP A 141 -7.76 -9.16 -6.78
CA TRP A 141 -6.50 -9.90 -6.82
C TRP A 141 -6.70 -11.38 -6.49
N GLY A 142 -7.52 -11.68 -5.46
CA GLY A 142 -7.85 -13.06 -5.13
C GLY A 142 -8.61 -13.79 -6.23
N TRP A 143 -9.52 -13.10 -6.92
CA TRP A 143 -10.23 -13.64 -8.09
C TRP A 143 -9.26 -13.95 -9.24
N LYS A 144 -8.42 -12.99 -9.61
CA LYS A 144 -7.41 -13.19 -10.66
C LYS A 144 -6.40 -14.30 -10.30
N GLY A 145 -6.08 -14.45 -9.03
CA GLY A 145 -5.21 -15.51 -8.51
C GLY A 145 -5.90 -16.88 -8.35
N GLY A 146 -7.21 -16.99 -8.61
CA GLY A 146 -7.95 -18.23 -8.46
C GLY A 146 -8.12 -18.70 -7.01
N TYR A 147 -8.16 -17.76 -6.04
CA TYR A 147 -8.19 -18.10 -4.61
C TYR A 147 -9.57 -18.55 -4.11
N PHE A 148 -10.64 -18.19 -4.79
CA PHE A 148 -12.00 -18.48 -4.34
C PHE A 148 -12.55 -19.75 -4.99
N ALA A 149 -13.32 -20.53 -4.23
CA ALA A 149 -13.99 -21.74 -4.73
C ALA A 149 -15.16 -21.39 -5.65
N SER A 150 -15.81 -20.25 -5.43
CA SER A 150 -16.95 -19.77 -6.21
C SER A 150 -17.03 -18.24 -6.22
N GLU A 151 -17.92 -17.72 -7.07
CA GLU A 151 -18.25 -16.28 -7.09
C GLU A 151 -18.92 -15.84 -5.78
N ASP A 152 -19.75 -16.68 -5.18
CA ASP A 152 -20.39 -16.42 -3.89
C ASP A 152 -19.37 -16.31 -2.76
N ASP A 153 -18.29 -17.11 -2.79
CA ASP A 153 -17.19 -17.02 -1.82
C ASP A 153 -16.41 -15.69 -1.98
N ALA A 154 -16.19 -15.25 -3.21
CA ALA A 154 -15.56 -13.96 -3.49
C ALA A 154 -16.42 -12.79 -3.01
N LEU A 155 -17.75 -12.84 -3.25
CA LEU A 155 -18.70 -11.85 -2.74
C LEU A 155 -18.73 -11.84 -1.21
N ALA A 156 -18.75 -13.02 -0.58
CA ALA A 156 -18.70 -13.14 0.86
C ALA A 156 -17.42 -12.54 1.43
N PHE A 157 -16.28 -12.84 0.84
CA PHE A 157 -14.99 -12.27 1.24
C PHE A 157 -14.97 -10.73 1.18
N ARG A 158 -15.43 -10.16 0.06
CA ARG A 158 -15.53 -8.69 -0.10
C ARG A 158 -16.41 -8.05 0.97
N ASP A 159 -17.61 -8.59 1.14
CA ASP A 159 -18.60 -8.01 2.04
C ASP A 159 -18.17 -8.12 3.51
N GLU A 160 -17.66 -9.29 3.93
CA GLU A 160 -17.12 -9.49 5.28
C GLU A 160 -15.95 -8.54 5.56
N LEU A 161 -15.02 -8.36 4.62
CA LEU A 161 -13.91 -7.41 4.77
C LEU A 161 -14.39 -5.97 4.86
N ALA A 162 -15.30 -5.55 4.00
CA ALA A 162 -15.84 -4.19 4.02
C ALA A 162 -16.53 -3.90 5.37
N TYR A 163 -17.32 -4.84 5.88
CA TYR A 163 -17.92 -4.75 7.20
C TYR A 163 -16.87 -4.67 8.32
N MET A 164 -15.87 -5.56 8.28
CA MET A 164 -14.84 -5.60 9.33
C MET A 164 -13.99 -4.33 9.36
N LEU A 165 -13.69 -3.74 8.21
CA LEU A 165 -13.02 -2.43 8.13
C LEU A 165 -13.90 -1.33 8.73
N ALA A 166 -15.18 -1.27 8.36
CA ALA A 166 -16.13 -0.27 8.85
C ALA A 166 -16.39 -0.38 10.36
N THR A 167 -16.27 -1.57 10.92
CA THR A 167 -16.49 -1.84 12.35
C THR A 167 -15.20 -1.97 13.18
N GLN A 168 -14.05 -1.65 12.58
CA GLN A 168 -12.72 -1.70 13.23
C GLN A 168 -12.34 -3.08 13.78
N LYS A 169 -12.87 -4.17 13.19
CA LYS A 169 -12.50 -5.54 13.54
C LYS A 169 -11.19 -5.95 12.87
N VAL A 170 -10.84 -5.30 11.77
CA VAL A 170 -9.59 -5.45 11.04
C VAL A 170 -9.08 -4.08 10.60
N ALA A 171 -7.77 -3.94 10.58
CA ALA A 171 -7.10 -2.77 10.02
C ALA A 171 -5.81 -3.22 9.33
N PRO A 172 -5.62 -2.92 8.05
CA PRO A 172 -4.34 -3.17 7.38
C PRO A 172 -3.29 -2.15 7.84
N ASN A 173 -2.03 -2.40 7.48
CA ASN A 173 -0.97 -1.44 7.69
C ASN A 173 -1.15 -0.17 6.83
N SER A 174 -0.48 0.93 7.20
CA SER A 174 -0.64 2.24 6.56
C SER A 174 -0.42 2.26 5.04
N PRO A 175 0.60 1.60 4.44
CA PRO A 175 0.76 1.57 2.98
C PRO A 175 -0.45 0.99 2.23
N GLN A 176 -1.15 0.04 2.81
CA GLN A 176 -2.40 -0.48 2.23
C GLN A 176 -3.48 0.62 2.18
N TRP A 177 -3.67 1.35 3.28
CA TRP A 177 -4.62 2.45 3.33
C TRP A 177 -4.33 3.55 2.31
N PHE A 178 -3.05 3.87 2.05
CA PHE A 178 -2.66 4.94 1.13
C PHE A 178 -2.81 4.57 -0.33
N ASN A 179 -2.41 3.34 -0.70
CA ASN A 179 -2.09 3.01 -2.08
C ASN A 179 -3.01 1.95 -2.68
N THR A 180 -3.53 1.02 -1.84
CA THR A 180 -4.32 -0.10 -2.35
C THR A 180 -5.68 0.37 -2.86
N GLY A 181 -6.01 -0.07 -4.05
CA GLY A 181 -7.30 0.14 -4.67
C GLY A 181 -7.47 1.43 -5.44
N LEU A 182 -6.51 2.36 -5.43
CA LEU A 182 -6.62 3.59 -6.19
C LEU A 182 -6.69 3.34 -7.69
N HIS A 183 -5.91 2.38 -8.20
CA HIS A 183 -6.00 1.97 -9.61
C HIS A 183 -7.29 1.21 -9.89
N TRP A 184 -7.64 0.21 -9.06
CA TRP A 184 -8.83 -0.60 -9.26
C TRP A 184 -10.13 0.21 -9.18
N ALA A 185 -10.26 1.10 -8.19
CA ALA A 185 -11.49 1.85 -7.97
C ALA A 185 -11.65 3.07 -8.89
N TYR A 186 -10.55 3.75 -9.21
CA TYR A 186 -10.57 5.07 -9.85
C TYR A 186 -9.78 5.17 -11.15
N GLY A 187 -9.01 4.15 -11.51
CA GLY A 187 -8.08 4.22 -12.64
C GLY A 187 -6.88 5.14 -12.38
N ILE A 188 -6.64 5.53 -11.12
CA ILE A 188 -5.49 6.36 -10.77
C ILE A 188 -4.21 5.56 -10.99
N ASP A 189 -3.28 6.13 -11.74
CA ASP A 189 -2.00 5.52 -12.05
C ASP A 189 -0.83 6.48 -11.78
N GLY A 190 0.39 5.95 -11.89
CA GLY A 190 1.62 6.69 -11.75
C GLY A 190 2.82 5.84 -12.16
N PRO A 191 3.98 6.46 -12.45
CA PRO A 191 5.16 5.73 -12.92
C PRO A 191 5.63 4.69 -11.90
N GLY A 192 6.13 3.57 -12.40
CA GLY A 192 6.71 2.51 -11.57
C GLY A 192 7.88 3.01 -10.72
N GLN A 193 8.00 2.50 -9.51
CA GLN A 193 8.91 3.02 -8.49
C GLN A 193 10.11 2.08 -8.22
N GLY A 194 10.30 1.10 -9.11
CA GLY A 194 11.40 0.16 -9.03
C GLY A 194 11.15 -1.04 -8.11
N HIS A 195 9.93 -1.26 -7.68
CA HIS A 195 9.53 -2.49 -6.98
C HIS A 195 9.07 -3.57 -7.96
N PHE A 196 9.01 -4.80 -7.46
CA PHE A 196 8.66 -5.98 -8.23
C PHE A 196 7.45 -6.67 -7.60
N TYR A 197 6.72 -7.42 -8.42
CA TYR A 197 5.65 -8.33 -8.02
C TYR A 197 5.79 -9.64 -8.77
N VAL A 198 5.17 -10.71 -8.28
CA VAL A 198 5.08 -11.97 -9.00
C VAL A 198 3.82 -11.93 -9.87
N ASP A 199 3.99 -12.05 -11.19
CA ASP A 199 2.85 -12.13 -12.10
C ASP A 199 2.10 -13.45 -11.86
N TYR A 200 0.81 -13.36 -11.54
CA TYR A 200 0.00 -14.52 -11.18
C TYR A 200 -0.23 -15.49 -12.36
N ARG A 201 -0.05 -15.05 -13.60
CA ARG A 201 -0.23 -15.88 -14.80
C ARG A 201 1.02 -16.67 -15.13
N THR A 202 2.17 -16.03 -15.03
CA THR A 202 3.46 -16.62 -15.41
C THR A 202 4.24 -17.18 -14.24
N GLY A 203 3.96 -16.71 -13.01
CA GLY A 203 4.75 -16.99 -11.83
C GLY A 203 6.11 -16.27 -11.81
N GLU A 204 6.38 -15.38 -12.77
CA GLU A 204 7.66 -14.69 -12.88
C GLU A 204 7.72 -13.41 -12.06
N LEU A 205 8.91 -13.12 -11.53
CA LEU A 205 9.21 -11.86 -10.87
C LEU A 205 9.26 -10.72 -11.88
N THR A 206 8.26 -9.86 -11.88
CA THR A 206 8.06 -8.79 -12.85
C THR A 206 8.24 -7.43 -12.20
N ARG A 207 8.97 -6.53 -12.87
CA ARG A 207 9.10 -5.14 -12.40
C ARG A 207 7.79 -4.38 -12.63
N SER A 208 7.27 -3.73 -11.60
CA SER A 208 6.05 -2.95 -11.73
C SER A 208 6.24 -1.72 -12.62
N ALA A 209 5.37 -1.56 -13.60
CA ALA A 209 5.30 -0.35 -14.42
C ALA A 209 4.47 0.76 -13.78
N SER A 210 3.62 0.41 -12.80
CA SER A 210 2.68 1.29 -12.13
C SER A 210 2.91 1.33 -10.62
N SER A 211 2.75 2.51 -10.01
CA SER A 211 2.80 2.67 -8.54
C SER A 211 1.54 2.18 -7.86
N TYR A 212 0.40 2.09 -8.57
CA TYR A 212 -0.91 1.88 -7.97
C TYR A 212 -1.62 0.61 -8.45
N GLU A 213 -1.26 0.04 -9.61
CA GLU A 213 -1.79 -1.23 -10.08
C GLU A 213 -1.28 -2.40 -9.22
N HIS A 214 0.04 -2.43 -9.00
CA HIS A 214 0.71 -3.35 -8.08
C HIS A 214 1.46 -2.54 -7.03
N PRO A 215 0.75 -1.92 -6.06
CA PRO A 215 1.39 -1.07 -5.06
C PRO A 215 2.25 -1.89 -4.13
N GLN A 216 3.28 -1.26 -3.56
CA GLN A 216 4.05 -1.85 -2.48
C GLN A 216 3.18 -1.84 -1.19
N PRO A 217 2.82 -3.01 -0.62
CA PRO A 217 1.82 -3.09 0.45
C PRO A 217 2.41 -3.19 1.85
N HIS A 218 3.74 -3.34 2.01
CA HIS A 218 4.38 -3.63 3.28
C HIS A 218 4.73 -2.37 4.06
N ALA A 219 4.51 -2.41 5.37
CA ALA A 219 4.81 -1.28 6.27
C ALA A 219 6.28 -1.20 6.63
N CYS A 220 6.95 -2.35 6.79
CA CYS A 220 8.30 -2.41 7.32
C CYS A 220 9.14 -3.43 6.56
N PHE A 221 10.42 -3.10 6.39
CA PHE A 221 11.41 -3.93 5.73
C PHE A 221 12.61 -4.13 6.65
N ILE A 222 13.05 -5.37 6.80
CA ILE A 222 14.32 -5.68 7.43
C ILE A 222 15.37 -5.79 6.33
N GLN A 223 16.44 -5.02 6.47
CA GLN A 223 17.52 -4.95 5.52
C GLN A 223 18.84 -5.37 6.16
N SER A 224 19.73 -5.93 5.36
CA SER A 224 21.13 -6.13 5.72
C SER A 224 22.02 -5.20 4.90
N VAL A 225 23.21 -4.92 5.42
CA VAL A 225 24.22 -4.11 4.77
C VAL A 225 25.55 -4.83 4.80
N GLY A 226 26.24 -4.87 3.65
CA GLY A 226 27.58 -5.39 3.55
C GLY A 226 28.64 -4.35 3.96
N ASP A 227 29.82 -4.84 4.34
CA ASP A 227 30.96 -4.00 4.74
C ASP A 227 31.67 -3.42 3.50
N ASP A 228 30.92 -2.66 2.71
CA ASP A 228 31.33 -1.91 1.54
C ASP A 228 30.73 -0.51 1.58
N LEU A 229 31.46 0.49 1.10
CA LEU A 229 30.99 1.87 1.18
C LEU A 229 29.94 2.18 0.10
N VAL A 230 30.17 1.84 -1.16
CA VAL A 230 29.42 2.38 -2.31
C VAL A 230 28.79 1.34 -3.23
N ASN A 231 29.25 0.10 -3.20
CA ASN A 231 28.75 -0.93 -4.08
C ASN A 231 27.33 -1.39 -3.67
N GLU A 232 26.69 -2.14 -4.56
CA GLU A 232 25.38 -2.74 -4.30
C GLU A 232 25.39 -3.58 -3.01
N GLY A 233 24.39 -3.38 -2.16
CA GLY A 233 24.32 -3.98 -0.84
C GLY A 233 25.17 -3.31 0.25
N GLY A 234 25.94 -2.29 -0.11
CA GLY A 234 26.79 -1.54 0.81
C GLY A 234 26.07 -0.41 1.54
N ILE A 235 26.87 0.39 2.29
CA ILE A 235 26.38 1.42 3.22
C ILE A 235 25.59 2.51 2.50
N MET A 236 26.13 3.07 1.39
CA MET A 236 25.44 4.15 0.67
C MET A 236 24.25 3.64 -0.12
N ASP A 237 24.29 2.41 -0.62
CA ASP A 237 23.14 1.77 -1.25
C ASP A 237 21.99 1.55 -0.24
N LEU A 238 22.30 1.21 1.02
CA LEU A 238 21.28 1.12 2.08
C LEU A 238 20.49 2.41 2.20
N TRP A 239 21.15 3.57 2.23
CA TRP A 239 20.46 4.87 2.35
C TRP A 239 19.58 5.19 1.13
N VAL A 240 19.98 4.77 -0.06
CA VAL A 240 19.16 4.90 -1.27
C VAL A 240 17.92 4.02 -1.19
N ARG A 241 18.05 2.76 -0.73
CA ARG A 241 16.93 1.84 -0.53
C ARG A 241 15.97 2.38 0.53
N GLU A 242 16.47 2.85 1.66
CA GLU A 242 15.65 3.46 2.72
C GLU A 242 14.89 4.69 2.23
N ALA A 243 15.54 5.58 1.47
CA ALA A 243 14.88 6.73 0.89
C ALA A 243 13.69 6.38 0.00
N ARG A 244 13.81 5.30 -0.79
CA ARG A 244 12.70 4.77 -1.60
C ARG A 244 11.56 4.26 -0.74
N LEU A 245 11.86 3.48 0.30
CA LEU A 245 10.86 2.93 1.20
C LEU A 245 10.11 4.04 1.98
N PHE A 246 10.82 5.02 2.49
CA PHE A 246 10.23 6.18 3.18
C PHE A 246 9.31 6.99 2.27
N LYS A 247 9.69 7.18 1.00
CA LYS A 247 8.86 7.89 0.03
C LYS A 247 7.46 7.26 -0.12
N TYR A 248 7.35 5.94 0.04
CA TYR A 248 6.09 5.20 -0.10
C TYR A 248 5.41 4.87 1.22
N GLY A 249 5.87 5.46 2.31
CA GLY A 249 5.22 5.34 3.62
C GLY A 249 5.61 4.09 4.41
N SER A 250 6.65 3.37 3.98
CA SER A 250 7.18 2.21 4.69
C SER A 250 8.31 2.59 5.63
N GLY A 251 8.47 1.82 6.71
CA GLY A 251 9.61 1.92 7.63
C GLY A 251 10.70 0.87 7.30
N THR A 252 11.88 1.04 7.87
CA THR A 252 12.99 0.11 7.74
C THR A 252 13.60 -0.24 9.10
N GLY A 253 14.13 -1.47 9.20
CA GLY A 253 15.05 -1.88 10.24
C GLY A 253 16.29 -2.48 9.57
N SER A 254 17.48 -2.05 9.97
CA SER A 254 18.72 -2.46 9.30
C SER A 254 19.65 -3.22 10.24
N ASN A 255 20.15 -4.35 9.77
CA ASN A 255 21.15 -5.14 10.47
C ASN A 255 22.56 -4.69 10.05
N PHE A 256 23.28 -4.10 10.97
CA PHE A 256 24.64 -3.57 10.77
C PHE A 256 25.75 -4.53 11.26
N SER A 257 25.42 -5.75 11.66
CA SER A 257 26.37 -6.69 12.25
C SER A 257 27.55 -7.05 11.34
N ALA A 258 27.41 -6.89 10.04
CA ALA A 258 28.47 -7.18 9.07
C ALA A 258 29.52 -6.05 8.95
N LEU A 259 29.23 -4.86 9.47
CA LEU A 259 30.13 -3.72 9.37
C LEU A 259 31.26 -3.85 10.37
N ARG A 260 32.48 -3.54 9.93
CA ARG A 260 33.66 -3.49 10.79
C ARG A 260 33.59 -2.37 11.82
N GLY A 261 34.20 -2.60 12.97
CA GLY A 261 34.29 -1.66 14.07
C GLY A 261 35.22 -0.48 13.79
N GLU A 262 35.15 0.52 14.67
CA GLU A 262 36.06 1.67 14.63
C GLU A 262 37.52 1.21 14.85
N GLY A 263 38.43 1.75 14.06
CA GLY A 263 39.85 1.45 14.16
C GLY A 263 40.30 0.15 13.46
N GLU A 264 39.37 -0.69 13.00
CA GLU A 264 39.72 -1.87 12.20
C GLU A 264 40.37 -1.48 10.87
N LYS A 265 41.30 -2.33 10.38
CA LYS A 265 42.07 -2.06 9.15
C LYS A 265 41.20 -2.15 7.91
N LEU A 266 41.36 -1.17 7.03
CA LEU A 266 40.84 -1.22 5.65
C LEU A 266 41.84 -1.92 4.73
N SER A 267 41.35 -2.51 3.64
CA SER A 267 42.17 -3.16 2.64
C SER A 267 43.25 -2.23 1.99
N GLY A 268 42.93 -0.93 1.93
CA GLY A 268 43.85 0.13 1.43
C GLY A 268 44.82 0.71 2.48
N GLY A 269 44.92 0.11 3.68
CA GLY A 269 45.85 0.54 4.73
C GLY A 269 45.35 1.61 5.70
N GLY A 270 44.14 2.13 5.50
CA GLY A 270 43.48 3.04 6.45
C GLY A 270 42.77 2.32 7.58
N LYS A 271 42.05 3.06 8.41
CA LYS A 271 41.22 2.55 9.51
C LYS A 271 39.76 2.92 9.31
N SER A 272 38.88 2.04 9.73
CA SER A 272 37.43 2.27 9.74
C SER A 272 37.05 3.38 10.69
N SER A 273 36.12 4.25 10.29
CA SER A 273 35.51 5.27 11.16
C SER A 273 34.40 4.69 12.05
N GLY A 274 34.08 3.42 11.86
CA GLY A 274 33.10 2.68 12.66
C GLY A 274 31.63 2.97 12.34
N LEU A 275 30.77 2.12 12.83
CA LEU A 275 29.31 2.15 12.60
C LEU A 275 28.67 3.50 12.95
N MET A 276 29.06 4.12 14.06
CA MET A 276 28.45 5.35 14.54
C MET A 276 28.60 6.51 13.55
N SER A 277 29.68 6.52 12.76
CA SER A 277 29.92 7.54 11.72
C SER A 277 28.93 7.41 10.58
N PHE A 278 28.58 6.19 10.19
CA PHE A 278 27.62 5.91 9.13
C PHE A 278 26.17 6.10 9.61
N LEU A 279 25.84 5.73 10.84
CA LEU A 279 24.52 5.98 11.43
C LEU A 279 24.15 7.45 11.46
N LYS A 280 25.13 8.36 11.68
CA LYS A 280 24.89 9.82 11.60
C LYS A 280 24.42 10.26 10.21
N ILE A 281 24.91 9.63 9.14
CA ILE A 281 24.47 9.93 7.77
C ILE A 281 23.02 9.47 7.60
N GLY A 282 22.71 8.24 7.99
CA GLY A 282 21.36 7.68 7.92
C GLY A 282 20.34 8.48 8.72
N ASP A 283 20.67 8.87 9.95
CA ASP A 283 19.81 9.68 10.82
C ASP A 283 19.47 11.03 10.16
N ARG A 284 20.48 11.71 9.59
CA ARG A 284 20.26 12.98 8.89
C ARG A 284 19.45 12.80 7.60
N ALA A 285 19.74 11.76 6.82
CA ALA A 285 18.99 11.44 5.60
C ALA A 285 17.52 11.15 5.92
N ALA A 286 17.26 10.31 6.92
CA ALA A 286 15.92 9.98 7.37
C ALA A 286 15.16 11.18 7.92
N GLY A 287 15.82 12.04 8.69
CA GLY A 287 15.23 13.29 9.18
C GLY A 287 14.86 14.30 8.09
N ALA A 288 15.56 14.27 6.95
CA ALA A 288 15.26 15.11 5.79
C ALA A 288 14.17 14.55 4.88
N ILE A 289 14.00 13.22 4.85
CA ILE A 289 13.03 12.53 3.99
C ILE A 289 11.74 12.32 4.79
N LYS A 290 10.65 12.97 4.36
CA LYS A 290 9.33 12.81 4.96
C LYS A 290 8.60 11.64 4.32
N SER A 291 8.19 10.67 5.13
CA SER A 291 7.38 9.54 4.70
C SER A 291 6.04 10.00 4.15
N GLY A 292 5.74 9.69 2.87
CA GLY A 292 4.47 10.05 2.24
C GLY A 292 4.08 11.54 2.33
N GLY A 293 5.06 12.45 2.52
CA GLY A 293 4.83 13.88 2.72
C GLY A 293 4.45 14.28 4.16
N THR A 294 4.37 13.32 5.08
CA THR A 294 4.09 13.52 6.51
C THR A 294 5.26 13.01 7.37
N THR A 295 5.18 13.13 8.67
CA THR A 295 6.24 12.83 9.65
C THR A 295 6.98 11.51 9.39
N PRO A 296 8.32 11.45 9.45
CA PRO A 296 9.09 10.24 9.25
C PRO A 296 8.72 9.16 10.28
N CYS A 297 8.47 7.95 9.82
CA CYS A 297 8.33 6.78 10.67
C CYS A 297 9.71 6.11 10.75
N LEU A 298 10.48 6.46 11.77
CA LEU A 298 11.77 5.85 12.08
C LEU A 298 11.56 4.84 13.22
N LEU A 299 11.75 3.58 12.91
CA LEU A 299 11.98 2.53 13.90
C LEU A 299 13.44 2.11 13.79
N TYR A 300 14.27 2.66 14.68
CA TYR A 300 15.58 2.06 14.94
C TYR A 300 15.38 0.96 16.00
N THR A 301 15.68 -0.27 15.64
CA THR A 301 15.93 -1.32 16.59
C THR A 301 17.44 -1.54 16.68
N SER A 302 18.00 -1.21 17.83
CA SER A 302 19.36 -1.57 18.23
C SER A 302 19.48 -3.07 18.42
#